data_ff51f22d4a03ce3099aa4a979c482786
#
_entry.id   ff51f22d4a03ce3099aa4a979c482786
#
_cell.length_a   1.000
_cell.length_b   1.000
_cell.length_c   1.000
_cell.angle_alpha   90.00
_cell.angle_beta   90.00
_cell.angle_gamma   90.00
#
_symmetry.space_group_name_H-M   'P 1'
#
loop_
_entity.id
_entity.type
_entity.pdbx_description
1 polymer ?
#
loop_
_entity_poly.entity_id
_entity_poly.type
_entity_poly.pdbx_seq_one_letter_code
_entity_poly.pdbx_strand_id
1 'polypeptide(L)'
;MDTAFSALDLARLQFAFTVSFHIVFPALSIGLASFIAVLEYRWLKTGKPYYKTLCLFWSKIFAVAFGMGVVSGVVMSYQFGTNWAGFSSFAGSVTGPLLMYEVMTAFFLEAGFLGIMLFGWNRVSPRAHFGATLMVAIGTIISTFWILASNSWMQTPQGFEIVDGRVVPTDWFAIIFNPSFPYRLFHMAIAAFIVAALVVAATGAWHLLKGRRDQGVKKMFSMALWLLLVLAPVQALIGDQHGINTLKHQPAKIAAIEGLWETETGGTPLNLFGIPDMQAETTRYAVKVPHLGSLILTHSWDGEIRGLKEYPPEDRPNSTVVFWSFRIMVGLGFAMIGLAAIAWLLRRRGRLYESKGFQRFALLMGPTGFVSLLAGWVTTEAGRQPWVVYGVMRTAQAVSPLSAQQVSISMMAFVVVYFLVFGTGVYYMLKLMKAGPALPHVPHDDKPDTRPDHTARRPMSAVEELIETV
;
A
#
# COMPACT_ATOMS: atom_id res chain seq x y z
N MET A 1 -16.77 -19.41 -31.67
CA MET A 1 -16.57 -18.45 -30.54
C MET A 1 -15.47 -19.00 -29.64
N ASP A 2 -14.24 -18.91 -30.06
CA ASP A 2 -13.10 -19.25 -29.18
C ASP A 2 -12.66 -17.99 -28.44
N THR A 3 -13.31 -17.74 -27.30
CA THR A 3 -12.91 -16.72 -26.33
C THR A 3 -11.90 -17.28 -25.34
N ALA A 4 -10.99 -18.13 -25.82
CA ALA A 4 -9.91 -18.62 -24.97
C ALA A 4 -8.91 -17.46 -24.76
N PHE A 5 -8.71 -17.07 -23.49
CA PHE A 5 -7.69 -16.09 -23.11
C PHE A 5 -6.33 -16.53 -23.64
N SER A 6 -5.57 -15.60 -24.22
CA SER A 6 -4.19 -15.86 -24.64
C SER A 6 -3.29 -16.14 -23.42
N ALA A 7 -2.15 -16.80 -23.64
CA ALA A 7 -1.15 -16.99 -22.58
C ALA A 7 -0.70 -15.66 -21.98
N LEU A 8 -0.60 -14.61 -22.80
CA LEU A 8 -0.28 -13.24 -22.36
C LEU A 8 -1.36 -12.67 -21.42
N ASP A 9 -2.64 -12.80 -21.78
CA ASP A 9 -3.73 -12.28 -20.94
C ASP A 9 -3.80 -12.99 -19.60
N LEU A 10 -3.62 -14.32 -19.61
CA LEU A 10 -3.58 -15.11 -18.38
C LEU A 10 -2.37 -14.76 -17.51
N ALA A 11 -1.19 -14.56 -18.09
CA ALA A 11 0.00 -14.13 -17.34
C ALA A 11 -0.19 -12.73 -16.72
N ARG A 12 -0.84 -11.81 -17.46
CA ARG A 12 -1.20 -10.47 -16.93
C ARG A 12 -2.20 -10.56 -15.78
N LEU A 13 -3.26 -11.37 -15.92
CA LEU A 13 -4.25 -11.58 -14.85
C LEU A 13 -3.61 -12.23 -13.62
N GLN A 14 -2.77 -13.24 -13.79
CA GLN A 14 -2.05 -13.88 -12.69
C GLN A 14 -1.13 -12.89 -11.97
N PHE A 15 -0.39 -12.09 -12.71
CA PHE A 15 0.46 -11.05 -12.10
C PHE A 15 -0.36 -9.99 -11.37
N ALA A 16 -1.44 -9.50 -11.98
CA ALA A 16 -2.34 -8.54 -11.35
C ALA A 16 -2.93 -9.07 -10.05
N PHE A 17 -3.32 -10.35 -10.02
CA PHE A 17 -3.80 -11.04 -8.83
C PHE A 17 -2.74 -11.09 -7.73
N THR A 18 -1.56 -11.61 -8.03
CA THR A 18 -0.49 -11.79 -7.03
C THR A 18 0.06 -10.47 -6.51
N VAL A 19 0.26 -9.47 -7.38
CA VAL A 19 0.75 -8.15 -6.98
C VAL A 19 -0.28 -7.41 -6.12
N SER A 20 -1.58 -7.58 -6.40
CA SER A 20 -2.64 -6.97 -5.59
C SER A 20 -2.63 -7.50 -4.16
N PHE A 21 -2.47 -8.80 -3.97
CA PHE A 21 -2.28 -9.39 -2.64
C PHE A 21 -0.99 -8.93 -1.98
N HIS A 22 0.11 -8.90 -2.74
CA HIS A 22 1.41 -8.50 -2.18
C HIS A 22 1.39 -7.06 -1.68
N ILE A 23 0.90 -6.09 -2.47
CA ILE A 23 0.94 -4.66 -2.12
C ILE A 23 0.17 -4.34 -0.83
N VAL A 24 -0.93 -5.04 -0.57
CA VAL A 24 -1.81 -4.80 0.60
C VAL A 24 -1.07 -5.01 1.92
N PHE A 25 -0.26 -6.07 2.05
CA PHE A 25 0.39 -6.42 3.32
C PHE A 25 1.59 -5.54 3.65
N PRO A 26 2.54 -5.28 2.74
CA PRO A 26 3.61 -4.31 2.96
C PRO A 26 3.08 -2.90 3.26
N ALA A 27 2.04 -2.43 2.56
CA ALA A 27 1.46 -1.13 2.86
C ALA A 27 0.96 -1.03 4.31
N LEU A 28 0.32 -2.09 4.83
CA LEU A 28 -0.09 -2.13 6.23
C LEU A 28 1.13 -2.22 7.17
N SER A 29 2.11 -3.09 6.88
CA SER A 29 3.26 -3.31 7.77
C SER A 29 4.19 -2.10 7.83
N ILE A 30 4.44 -1.37 6.73
CA ILE A 30 5.22 -0.12 6.72
C ILE A 30 4.63 0.90 7.70
N GLY A 31 3.33 1.18 7.57
CA GLY A 31 2.67 2.15 8.43
C GLY A 31 2.56 1.68 9.88
N LEU A 32 2.28 0.37 10.13
CA LEU A 32 2.19 -0.18 11.47
C LEU A 32 3.54 -0.22 12.20
N ALA A 33 4.64 -0.60 11.53
CA ALA A 33 5.97 -0.60 12.15
C ALA A 33 6.31 0.77 12.72
N SER A 34 6.11 1.82 11.92
CA SER A 34 6.32 3.20 12.34
C SER A 34 5.36 3.64 13.45
N PHE A 35 4.09 3.23 13.37
CA PHE A 35 3.10 3.53 14.40
C PHE A 35 3.46 2.86 15.74
N ILE A 36 3.92 1.61 15.72
CA ILE A 36 4.40 0.88 16.91
C ILE A 36 5.62 1.56 17.50
N ALA A 37 6.60 1.98 16.67
CA ALA A 37 7.77 2.72 17.14
C ALA A 37 7.37 4.03 17.85
N VAL A 38 6.40 4.78 17.33
CA VAL A 38 5.86 5.97 17.99
C VAL A 38 5.17 5.63 19.31
N LEU A 39 4.40 4.55 19.38
CA LEU A 39 3.76 4.11 20.63
C LEU A 39 4.80 3.74 21.68
N GLU A 40 5.84 3.01 21.29
CA GLU A 40 6.92 2.58 22.19
C GLU A 40 7.74 3.78 22.70
N TYR A 41 8.08 4.72 21.82
CA TYR A 41 8.69 5.99 22.22
C TYR A 41 7.85 6.74 23.25
N ARG A 42 6.52 6.80 23.02
CA ARG A 42 5.59 7.45 23.97
C ARG A 42 5.54 6.71 25.30
N TRP A 43 5.61 5.37 25.30
CA TRP A 43 5.71 4.59 26.51
C TRP A 43 6.99 4.89 27.26
N LEU A 44 8.14 4.85 26.62
CA LEU A 44 9.43 5.16 27.24
C LEU A 44 9.47 6.56 27.85
N LYS A 45 8.89 7.57 27.16
CA LYS A 45 8.88 8.96 27.60
C LYS A 45 7.90 9.22 28.74
N THR A 46 6.75 8.52 28.77
CA THR A 46 5.65 8.87 29.69
C THR A 46 5.39 7.83 30.79
N GLY A 47 5.95 6.62 30.66
CA GLY A 47 5.70 5.49 31.56
C GLY A 47 4.25 4.96 31.55
N LYS A 48 3.37 5.48 30.69
CA LYS A 48 1.93 5.15 30.73
C LYS A 48 1.68 3.75 30.20
N PRO A 49 1.07 2.84 31.00
CA PRO A 49 0.94 1.41 30.65
C PRO A 49 0.17 1.15 29.35
N TYR A 50 -0.85 1.94 29.06
CA TYR A 50 -1.67 1.75 27.84
C TYR A 50 -0.87 1.88 26.54
N TYR A 51 0.25 2.60 26.49
CA TYR A 51 1.10 2.64 25.31
C TYR A 51 1.81 1.30 25.11
N LYS A 52 2.32 0.66 26.19
CA LYS A 52 2.92 -0.68 26.11
C LYS A 52 1.87 -1.71 25.64
N THR A 53 0.67 -1.67 26.21
CA THR A 53 -0.44 -2.54 25.80
C THR A 53 -0.79 -2.40 24.32
N LEU A 54 -0.81 -1.17 23.81
CA LEU A 54 -1.02 -0.91 22.38
C LEU A 54 0.14 -1.41 21.51
N CYS A 55 1.39 -1.28 21.96
CA CYS A 55 2.54 -1.88 21.27
C CYS A 55 2.38 -3.39 21.13
N LEU A 56 2.13 -4.09 22.23
CA LEU A 56 1.94 -5.54 22.23
C LEU A 56 0.76 -5.99 21.34
N PHE A 57 -0.32 -5.22 21.35
CA PHE A 57 -1.48 -5.49 20.49
C PHE A 57 -1.17 -5.35 19.01
N TRP A 58 -0.60 -4.20 18.60
CA TRP A 58 -0.30 -3.92 17.20
C TRP A 58 0.87 -4.74 16.66
N SER A 59 1.83 -5.14 17.52
CA SER A 59 2.94 -6.01 17.13
C SER A 59 2.45 -7.40 16.70
N LYS A 60 1.40 -7.95 17.31
CA LYS A 60 0.80 -9.22 16.88
C LYS A 60 0.20 -9.11 15.47
N ILE A 61 -0.53 -8.03 15.20
CA ILE A 61 -1.14 -7.77 13.89
C ILE A 61 -0.07 -7.50 12.84
N PHE A 62 0.95 -6.72 13.19
CA PHE A 62 2.12 -6.46 12.36
C PHE A 62 2.83 -7.75 11.96
N ALA A 63 3.09 -8.65 12.92
CA ALA A 63 3.78 -9.91 12.64
C ALA A 63 3.05 -10.77 11.60
N VAL A 64 1.72 -10.83 11.66
CA VAL A 64 0.92 -11.56 10.67
C VAL A 64 0.98 -10.85 9.31
N ALA A 65 0.78 -9.53 9.26
CA ALA A 65 0.83 -8.76 8.02
C ALA A 65 2.22 -8.85 7.36
N PHE A 66 3.28 -8.72 8.16
CA PHE A 66 4.66 -8.83 7.70
C PHE A 66 4.95 -10.22 7.13
N GLY A 67 4.60 -11.30 7.86
CA GLY A 67 4.78 -12.66 7.37
C GLY A 67 4.06 -12.94 6.05
N MET A 68 2.83 -12.44 5.90
CA MET A 68 2.09 -12.52 4.63
C MET A 68 2.76 -11.71 3.52
N GLY A 69 3.30 -10.54 3.84
CA GLY A 69 4.07 -9.72 2.90
C GLY A 69 5.29 -10.47 2.37
N VAL A 70 6.07 -11.08 3.26
CA VAL A 70 7.27 -11.89 2.89
C VAL A 70 6.88 -13.05 1.98
N VAL A 71 5.88 -13.85 2.36
CA VAL A 71 5.43 -15.01 1.56
C VAL A 71 5.00 -14.57 0.17
N SER A 72 4.19 -13.52 0.05
CA SER A 72 3.74 -13.02 -1.25
C SER A 72 4.87 -12.40 -2.08
N GLY A 73 5.87 -11.79 -1.44
CA GLY A 73 7.06 -11.23 -2.10
C GLY A 73 7.94 -12.31 -2.75
N VAL A 74 8.16 -13.42 -2.06
CA VAL A 74 8.87 -14.59 -2.63
C VAL A 74 8.16 -15.11 -3.89
N VAL A 75 6.82 -15.21 -3.84
CA VAL A 75 6.03 -15.65 -5.00
C VAL A 75 6.18 -14.67 -6.18
N MET A 76 6.17 -13.35 -5.92
CA MET A 76 6.38 -12.35 -6.97
C MET A 76 7.76 -12.46 -7.62
N SER A 77 8.80 -12.64 -6.81
CA SER A 77 10.16 -12.84 -7.33
C SER A 77 10.25 -14.08 -8.24
N TYR A 78 9.51 -15.13 -7.89
CA TYR A 78 9.41 -16.33 -8.72
C TYR A 78 8.73 -16.07 -10.07
N GLN A 79 7.70 -15.23 -10.10
CA GLN A 79 6.97 -14.90 -11.34
C GLN A 79 7.82 -14.16 -12.37
N PHE A 80 8.82 -13.38 -11.96
CA PHE A 80 9.76 -12.75 -12.89
C PHE A 80 10.54 -13.78 -13.72
N GLY A 81 10.84 -14.96 -13.16
CA GLY A 81 11.49 -16.06 -13.90
C GLY A 81 10.53 -16.96 -14.64
N THR A 82 9.33 -17.23 -14.09
CA THR A 82 8.38 -18.19 -14.67
C THR A 82 7.49 -17.56 -15.74
N ASN A 83 6.82 -16.45 -15.45
CA ASN A 83 5.84 -15.86 -16.35
C ASN A 83 6.42 -14.72 -17.22
N TRP A 84 7.51 -14.10 -16.78
CA TRP A 84 8.08 -12.89 -17.35
C TRP A 84 9.58 -13.05 -17.67
N ALA A 85 9.99 -14.23 -18.15
CA ALA A 85 11.39 -14.52 -18.47
C ALA A 85 11.97 -13.59 -19.54
N GLY A 86 11.15 -13.15 -20.51
CA GLY A 86 11.56 -12.14 -21.49
C GLY A 86 11.96 -10.81 -20.83
N PHE A 87 11.16 -10.33 -19.89
CA PHE A 87 11.49 -9.14 -19.10
C PHE A 87 12.77 -9.34 -18.26
N SER A 88 12.87 -10.46 -17.57
CA SER A 88 14.03 -10.75 -16.71
C SER A 88 15.32 -10.90 -17.53
N SER A 89 15.25 -11.48 -18.73
CA SER A 89 16.38 -11.57 -19.64
C SER A 89 16.80 -10.22 -20.20
N PHE A 90 15.84 -9.32 -20.49
CA PHE A 90 16.08 -8.02 -21.09
C PHE A 90 16.56 -6.99 -20.05
N ALA A 91 15.84 -6.84 -18.93
CA ALA A 91 16.02 -5.78 -17.94
C ALA A 91 16.65 -6.25 -16.61
N GLY A 92 17.00 -7.52 -16.50
CA GLY A 92 17.50 -8.13 -15.25
C GLY A 92 18.82 -7.55 -14.75
N SER A 93 19.64 -7.00 -15.63
CA SER A 93 20.90 -6.30 -15.26
C SER A 93 20.66 -5.01 -14.46
N VAL A 94 19.48 -4.39 -14.59
CA VAL A 94 19.06 -3.22 -13.80
C VAL A 94 18.17 -3.64 -12.65
N THR A 95 17.08 -4.37 -12.92
CA THR A 95 16.09 -4.72 -11.89
C THR A 95 16.61 -5.74 -10.88
N GLY A 96 17.48 -6.66 -11.29
CA GLY A 96 18.08 -7.67 -10.41
C GLY A 96 18.88 -7.06 -9.26
N PRO A 97 19.90 -6.22 -9.53
CA PRO A 97 20.63 -5.54 -8.47
C PRO A 97 19.75 -4.70 -7.53
N LEU A 98 18.75 -3.97 -8.04
CA LEU A 98 17.84 -3.17 -7.20
C LEU A 98 17.03 -4.05 -6.25
N LEU A 99 16.49 -5.18 -6.72
CA LEU A 99 15.81 -6.16 -5.88
C LEU A 99 16.76 -6.85 -4.90
N MET A 100 18.02 -7.11 -5.32
CA MET A 100 19.04 -7.69 -4.43
C MET A 100 19.42 -6.72 -3.30
N TYR A 101 19.56 -5.44 -3.59
CA TYR A 101 19.80 -4.41 -2.55
C TYR A 101 18.62 -4.29 -1.58
N GLU A 102 17.40 -4.46 -2.04
CA GLU A 102 16.23 -4.54 -1.16
C GLU A 102 16.40 -5.68 -0.15
N VAL A 103 16.69 -6.89 -0.62
CA VAL A 103 16.91 -8.06 0.25
C VAL A 103 18.07 -7.82 1.24
N MET A 104 19.20 -7.33 0.74
CA MET A 104 20.43 -7.18 1.54
C MET A 104 20.32 -6.07 2.59
N THR A 105 19.70 -4.94 2.27
CA THR A 105 19.72 -3.76 3.14
C THR A 105 18.44 -3.57 3.94
N ALA A 106 17.31 -4.14 3.50
CA ALA A 106 16.03 -4.01 4.14
C ALA A 106 15.58 -5.32 4.79
N PHE A 107 15.34 -6.37 4.02
CA PHE A 107 14.81 -7.62 4.55
C PHE A 107 15.70 -8.25 5.63
N PHE A 108 17.02 -8.29 5.46
CA PHE A 108 17.92 -8.79 6.51
C PHE A 108 17.91 -7.91 7.76
N LEU A 109 17.79 -6.59 7.60
CA LEU A 109 17.64 -5.67 8.72
C LEU A 109 16.35 -5.95 9.48
N GLU A 110 15.22 -6.06 8.77
CA GLU A 110 13.92 -6.38 9.34
C GLU A 110 13.94 -7.72 10.06
N ALA A 111 14.33 -8.80 9.38
CA ALA A 111 14.37 -10.15 9.92
C ALA A 111 15.27 -10.26 11.16
N GLY A 112 16.43 -9.58 11.15
CA GLY A 112 17.39 -9.58 12.26
C GLY A 112 16.83 -8.95 13.54
N PHE A 113 16.07 -7.86 13.42
CA PHE A 113 15.51 -7.15 14.57
C PHE A 113 14.07 -7.54 14.92
N LEU A 114 13.34 -8.20 14.03
CA LEU A 114 11.96 -8.63 14.23
C LEU A 114 11.81 -9.54 15.47
N GLY A 115 12.73 -10.48 15.64
CA GLY A 115 12.73 -11.38 16.80
C GLY A 115 12.85 -10.62 18.13
N ILE A 116 13.67 -9.58 18.19
CA ILE A 116 13.78 -8.74 19.39
C ILE A 116 12.50 -7.91 19.59
N MET A 117 11.97 -7.31 18.52
CA MET A 117 10.73 -6.53 18.58
C MET A 117 9.53 -7.35 19.06
N LEU A 118 9.43 -8.61 18.68
CA LEU A 118 8.29 -9.47 19.06
C LEU A 118 8.47 -10.13 20.42
N PHE A 119 9.69 -10.62 20.72
CA PHE A 119 9.94 -11.50 21.87
C PHE A 119 10.95 -10.93 22.88
N GLY A 120 11.49 -9.73 22.66
CA GLY A 120 12.55 -9.11 23.45
C GLY A 120 12.08 -8.38 24.72
N TRP A 121 10.78 -8.17 24.93
CA TRP A 121 10.21 -7.32 25.98
C TRP A 121 10.76 -7.53 27.40
N ASN A 122 11.06 -8.78 27.76
CA ASN A 122 11.61 -9.17 29.07
C ASN A 122 13.04 -9.69 28.99
N ARG A 123 13.69 -9.59 27.80
CA ARG A 123 15.02 -10.16 27.54
C ARG A 123 16.11 -9.11 27.30
N VAL A 124 15.69 -7.92 26.85
CA VAL A 124 16.62 -6.80 26.58
C VAL A 124 16.16 -5.53 27.30
N SER A 125 17.03 -4.55 27.43
CA SER A 125 16.64 -3.27 28.05
C SER A 125 15.57 -2.56 27.20
N PRO A 126 14.68 -1.76 27.80
CA PRO A 126 13.63 -1.05 27.07
C PRO A 126 14.16 -0.15 25.93
N ARG A 127 15.35 0.42 26.11
CA ARG A 127 15.99 1.23 25.04
C ARG A 127 16.49 0.37 23.89
N ALA A 128 17.06 -0.80 24.17
CA ALA A 128 17.49 -1.76 23.14
C ALA A 128 16.29 -2.32 22.38
N HIS A 129 15.18 -2.61 23.08
CA HIS A 129 13.93 -3.04 22.45
C HIS A 129 13.39 -1.98 21.49
N PHE A 130 13.32 -0.73 21.93
CA PHE A 130 12.93 0.39 21.07
C PHE A 130 13.86 0.56 19.87
N GLY A 131 15.18 0.39 20.07
CA GLY A 131 16.14 0.38 18.96
C GLY A 131 15.81 -0.69 17.92
N ALA A 132 15.47 -1.91 18.36
CA ALA A 132 15.08 -2.98 17.46
C ALA A 132 13.76 -2.65 16.70
N THR A 133 12.75 -2.13 17.39
CA THR A 133 11.50 -1.68 16.77
C THR A 133 11.75 -0.58 15.73
N LEU A 134 12.64 0.36 16.03
CA LEU A 134 13.02 1.43 15.10
C LEU A 134 13.76 0.88 13.87
N MET A 135 14.66 -0.11 14.05
CA MET A 135 15.35 -0.76 12.92
C MET A 135 14.38 -1.49 12.00
N VAL A 136 13.37 -2.18 12.54
CA VAL A 136 12.31 -2.78 11.73
C VAL A 136 11.55 -1.71 10.94
N ALA A 137 11.15 -0.60 11.59
CA ALA A 137 10.45 0.49 10.90
C ALA A 137 11.31 1.15 9.81
N ILE A 138 12.61 1.33 10.04
CA ILE A 138 13.54 1.86 9.03
C ILE A 138 13.70 0.85 7.89
N GLY A 139 13.82 -0.45 8.18
CA GLY A 139 13.91 -1.51 7.18
C GLY A 139 12.74 -1.47 6.20
N THR A 140 11.50 -1.36 6.70
CA THR A 140 10.31 -1.27 5.84
C THR A 140 10.33 -0.04 4.91
N ILE A 141 10.91 1.08 5.34
CA ILE A 141 11.07 2.28 4.50
C ILE A 141 12.18 2.08 3.46
N ILE A 142 13.29 1.43 3.82
CA ILE A 142 14.38 1.11 2.89
C ILE A 142 13.88 0.10 1.84
N SER A 143 13.09 -0.90 2.22
CA SER A 143 12.43 -1.81 1.28
C SER A 143 11.57 -1.04 0.28
N THR A 144 10.73 -0.13 0.76
CA THR A 144 9.93 0.76 -0.09
C THR A 144 10.78 1.55 -1.08
N PHE A 145 11.94 2.06 -0.64
CA PHE A 145 12.87 2.81 -1.49
C PHE A 145 13.35 1.96 -2.67
N TRP A 146 13.87 0.77 -2.43
CA TRP A 146 14.45 -0.07 -3.49
C TRP A 146 13.41 -0.61 -4.47
N ILE A 147 12.27 -1.06 -3.96
CA ILE A 147 11.17 -1.53 -4.81
C ILE A 147 10.66 -0.41 -5.71
N LEU A 148 10.53 0.81 -5.18
CA LEU A 148 10.08 1.95 -5.98
C LEU A 148 11.17 2.51 -6.89
N ALA A 149 12.46 2.37 -6.57
CA ALA A 149 13.52 2.67 -7.51
C ALA A 149 13.42 1.77 -8.75
N SER A 150 13.22 0.46 -8.56
CA SER A 150 13.00 -0.49 -9.66
C SER A 150 11.73 -0.18 -10.45
N ASN A 151 10.59 0.02 -9.78
CA ASN A 151 9.31 0.29 -10.44
C ASN A 151 9.30 1.64 -11.19
N SER A 152 9.89 2.69 -10.60
CA SER A 152 9.95 4.01 -11.22
C SER A 152 10.85 4.03 -12.45
N TRP A 153 11.95 3.26 -12.43
CA TRP A 153 12.79 3.10 -13.61
C TRP A 153 12.02 2.52 -14.80
N MET A 154 11.15 1.54 -14.57
CA MET A 154 10.28 1.00 -15.63
C MET A 154 9.30 2.04 -16.21
N GLN A 155 9.01 3.12 -15.49
CA GLN A 155 8.11 4.19 -15.92
C GLN A 155 8.86 5.32 -16.67
N THR A 156 10.08 5.67 -16.24
CA THR A 156 10.94 6.68 -16.83
C THR A 156 12.37 6.16 -16.92
N PRO A 157 12.64 5.19 -17.83
CA PRO A 157 13.92 4.52 -17.89
C PRO A 157 15.04 5.46 -18.33
N GLN A 158 16.13 5.49 -17.60
CA GLN A 158 17.34 6.27 -17.85
C GLN A 158 18.59 5.52 -17.38
N GLY A 159 19.78 6.00 -17.74
CA GLY A 159 21.06 5.50 -17.23
C GLY A 159 21.44 4.12 -17.75
N PHE A 160 21.03 3.75 -18.96
CA PHE A 160 21.32 2.47 -19.57
C PHE A 160 21.57 2.60 -21.08
N GLU A 161 22.17 1.57 -21.63
CA GLU A 161 22.30 1.33 -23.06
C GLU A 161 21.74 -0.04 -23.42
N ILE A 162 21.42 -0.26 -24.70
CA ILE A 162 21.00 -1.57 -25.20
C ILE A 162 22.16 -2.16 -25.98
N VAL A 163 22.73 -3.25 -25.46
CA VAL A 163 23.82 -4.00 -26.06
C VAL A 163 23.37 -5.45 -26.27
N ASP A 164 23.49 -5.95 -27.47
CA ASP A 164 23.06 -7.31 -27.86
C ASP A 164 21.63 -7.67 -27.42
N GLY A 165 20.71 -6.71 -27.54
CA GLY A 165 19.30 -6.89 -27.17
C GLY A 165 19.02 -6.97 -25.68
N ARG A 166 19.95 -6.52 -24.83
CA ARG A 166 19.80 -6.46 -23.38
C ARG A 166 20.12 -5.08 -22.85
N VAL A 167 19.48 -4.71 -21.77
CA VAL A 167 19.79 -3.49 -21.04
C VAL A 167 21.12 -3.65 -20.31
N VAL A 168 22.03 -2.68 -20.47
CA VAL A 168 23.28 -2.58 -19.73
C VAL A 168 23.29 -1.27 -18.96
N PRO A 169 23.42 -1.30 -17.62
CA PRO A 169 23.45 -0.09 -16.81
C PRO A 169 24.73 0.71 -17.07
N THR A 170 24.58 2.02 -17.31
CA THR A 170 25.69 2.96 -17.54
C THR A 170 25.80 4.01 -16.44
N ASP A 171 24.66 4.37 -15.81
CA ASP A 171 24.61 5.35 -14.72
C ASP A 171 23.59 4.92 -13.65
N TRP A 172 24.09 4.36 -12.55
CA TRP A 172 23.27 3.92 -11.43
C TRP A 172 22.54 5.05 -10.70
N PHE A 173 23.11 6.25 -10.68
CA PHE A 173 22.43 7.40 -10.07
C PHE A 173 21.19 7.80 -10.87
N ALA A 174 21.32 7.87 -12.20
CA ALA A 174 20.20 8.14 -13.10
C ALA A 174 19.13 7.01 -13.08
N ILE A 175 19.57 5.75 -12.92
CA ILE A 175 18.66 4.60 -12.77
C ILE A 175 17.82 4.74 -11.49
N ILE A 176 18.46 4.96 -10.35
CA ILE A 176 17.78 4.99 -9.04
C ILE A 176 16.95 6.27 -8.91
N PHE A 177 17.56 7.44 -9.18
CA PHE A 177 16.92 8.74 -9.03
C PHE A 177 16.32 9.26 -10.35
N ASN A 178 15.68 8.36 -11.11
CA ASN A 178 14.99 8.72 -12.34
C ASN A 178 13.85 9.74 -12.08
N PRO A 179 13.34 10.43 -13.12
CA PRO A 179 12.40 11.54 -12.97
C PRO A 179 11.10 11.20 -12.23
N SER A 180 10.66 9.95 -12.25
CA SER A 180 9.44 9.50 -11.56
C SER A 180 9.67 9.07 -10.12
N PHE A 181 10.91 8.76 -9.74
CA PHE A 181 11.23 8.13 -8.46
C PHE A 181 10.77 8.93 -7.23
N PRO A 182 11.09 10.22 -7.06
CA PRO A 182 10.73 10.95 -5.85
C PRO A 182 9.21 11.02 -5.66
N TYR A 183 8.47 11.27 -6.73
CA TYR A 183 7.01 11.36 -6.68
C TYR A 183 6.38 10.03 -6.27
N ARG A 184 6.85 8.93 -6.83
CA ARG A 184 6.37 7.57 -6.53
C ARG A 184 6.72 7.15 -5.11
N LEU A 185 7.95 7.43 -4.67
CA LEU A 185 8.41 7.09 -3.32
C LEU A 185 7.55 7.78 -2.27
N PHE A 186 7.41 9.10 -2.35
CA PHE A 186 6.64 9.84 -1.34
C PHE A 186 5.14 9.51 -1.41
N HIS A 187 4.58 9.37 -2.62
CA HIS A 187 3.17 9.03 -2.80
C HIS A 187 2.84 7.67 -2.18
N MET A 188 3.65 6.64 -2.45
CA MET A 188 3.44 5.29 -1.93
C MET A 188 3.72 5.18 -0.43
N ALA A 189 4.80 5.80 0.06
CA ALA A 189 5.13 5.80 1.48
C ALA A 189 4.02 6.44 2.32
N ILE A 190 3.52 7.61 1.92
CA ILE A 190 2.41 8.27 2.62
C ILE A 190 1.13 7.45 2.51
N ALA A 191 0.84 6.85 1.35
CA ALA A 191 -0.31 5.95 1.20
C ALA A 191 -0.25 4.78 2.20
N ALA A 192 0.91 4.18 2.43
CA ALA A 192 1.09 3.12 3.42
C ALA A 192 0.79 3.60 4.86
N PHE A 193 1.25 4.79 5.22
CA PHE A 193 0.91 5.40 6.53
C PHE A 193 -0.59 5.70 6.65
N ILE A 194 -1.25 6.16 5.59
CA ILE A 194 -2.70 6.39 5.55
C ILE A 194 -3.46 5.07 5.71
N VAL A 195 -3.05 4.00 5.03
CA VAL A 195 -3.64 2.66 5.18
C VAL A 195 -3.59 2.20 6.63
N ALA A 196 -2.42 2.27 7.27
CA ALA A 196 -2.28 1.89 8.67
C ALA A 196 -3.13 2.78 9.60
N ALA A 197 -3.15 4.09 9.36
CA ALA A 197 -3.95 5.02 10.14
C ALA A 197 -5.47 4.72 10.03
N LEU A 198 -5.97 4.38 8.85
CA LEU A 198 -7.37 3.99 8.65
C LEU A 198 -7.70 2.69 9.36
N VAL A 199 -6.82 1.68 9.31
CA VAL A 199 -7.00 0.41 10.02
C VAL A 199 -7.02 0.64 11.53
N VAL A 200 -6.10 1.45 12.07
CA VAL A 200 -6.05 1.80 13.49
C VAL A 200 -7.28 2.60 13.91
N ALA A 201 -7.71 3.57 13.12
CA ALA A 201 -8.91 4.35 13.36
C ALA A 201 -10.18 3.48 13.34
N ALA A 202 -10.32 2.59 12.37
CA ALA A 202 -11.44 1.68 12.25
C ALA A 202 -11.51 0.70 13.44
N THR A 203 -10.37 0.16 13.86
CA THR A 203 -10.28 -0.70 15.06
C THR A 203 -10.69 0.08 16.31
N GLY A 204 -10.20 1.30 16.48
CA GLY A 204 -10.61 2.18 17.58
C GLY A 204 -12.11 2.50 17.56
N ALA A 205 -12.65 2.81 16.38
CA ALA A 205 -14.07 3.07 16.18
C ALA A 205 -14.94 1.84 16.53
N TRP A 206 -14.52 0.64 16.12
CA TRP A 206 -15.20 -0.61 16.48
C TRP A 206 -15.34 -0.78 17.99
N HIS A 207 -14.26 -0.58 18.74
CA HIS A 207 -14.29 -0.70 20.20
C HIS A 207 -15.11 0.40 20.88
N LEU A 208 -15.06 1.64 20.36
CA LEU A 208 -15.90 2.74 20.86
C LEU A 208 -17.39 2.44 20.63
N LEU A 209 -17.77 1.89 19.47
CA LEU A 209 -19.14 1.48 19.16
C LEU A 209 -19.62 0.33 20.07
N LYS A 210 -18.71 -0.56 20.50
CA LYS A 210 -18.97 -1.61 21.47
C LYS A 210 -18.95 -1.13 22.93
N GLY A 211 -18.82 0.16 23.17
CA GLY A 211 -18.86 0.78 24.49
C GLY A 211 -17.52 0.80 25.22
N ARG A 212 -16.42 0.26 24.64
CA ARG A 212 -15.08 0.35 25.24
C ARG A 212 -14.54 1.77 25.12
N ARG A 213 -14.30 2.41 26.25
CA ARG A 213 -13.83 3.80 26.33
C ARG A 213 -12.57 3.94 27.18
N ASP A 214 -11.79 2.87 27.32
CA ASP A 214 -10.50 2.91 28.02
C ASP A 214 -9.51 3.86 27.31
N GLN A 215 -8.47 4.24 28.03
CA GLN A 215 -7.47 5.22 27.52
C GLN A 215 -6.72 4.68 26.29
N GLY A 216 -6.48 3.37 26.22
CA GLY A 216 -5.81 2.75 25.06
C GLY A 216 -6.63 2.94 23.77
N VAL A 217 -7.92 2.56 23.81
CA VAL A 217 -8.84 2.71 22.67
C VAL A 217 -8.97 4.16 22.23
N LYS A 218 -9.16 5.10 23.18
CA LYS A 218 -9.24 6.53 22.87
C LYS A 218 -7.93 7.06 22.27
N LYS A 219 -6.77 6.59 22.76
CA LYS A 219 -5.46 7.05 22.27
C LYS A 219 -5.17 6.55 20.86
N MET A 220 -5.32 5.24 20.56
CA MET A 220 -5.08 4.75 19.20
C MET A 220 -6.01 5.42 18.19
N PHE A 221 -7.31 5.57 18.49
CA PHE A 221 -8.26 6.27 17.63
C PHE A 221 -7.86 7.72 17.38
N SER A 222 -7.49 8.43 18.45
CA SER A 222 -7.08 9.83 18.35
C SER A 222 -5.77 10.03 17.57
N MET A 223 -4.76 9.17 17.80
CA MET A 223 -3.47 9.25 17.11
C MET A 223 -3.62 9.01 15.61
N ALA A 224 -4.40 7.98 15.25
CA ALA A 224 -4.67 7.66 13.85
C ALA A 224 -5.37 8.81 13.12
N LEU A 225 -6.37 9.44 13.73
CA LEU A 225 -7.08 10.58 13.14
C LEU A 225 -6.21 11.85 13.04
N TRP A 226 -5.25 12.06 13.95
CA TRP A 226 -4.26 13.12 13.81
C TRP A 226 -3.30 12.87 12.65
N LEU A 227 -2.89 11.61 12.48
CA LEU A 227 -2.03 11.22 11.37
C LEU A 227 -2.74 11.45 10.03
N LEU A 228 -4.01 11.06 9.92
CA LEU A 228 -4.84 11.31 8.74
C LEU A 228 -5.03 12.80 8.45
N LEU A 229 -5.20 13.63 9.48
CA LEU A 229 -5.40 15.07 9.30
C LEU A 229 -4.21 15.76 8.61
N VAL A 230 -3.01 15.25 8.84
CA VAL A 230 -1.79 15.76 8.20
C VAL A 230 -1.55 15.07 6.86
N LEU A 231 -1.58 13.73 6.85
CA LEU A 231 -1.11 12.97 5.69
C LEU A 231 -2.10 12.95 4.52
N ALA A 232 -3.42 12.98 4.75
CA ALA A 232 -4.37 12.92 3.66
C ALA A 232 -4.33 14.19 2.75
N PRO A 233 -4.25 15.43 3.28
CA PRO A 233 -4.01 16.60 2.45
C PRO A 233 -2.63 16.58 1.77
N VAL A 234 -1.57 16.17 2.48
CA VAL A 234 -0.22 16.07 1.90
C VAL A 234 -0.19 15.05 0.76
N GLN A 235 -0.91 13.93 0.89
CA GLN A 235 -1.06 12.94 -0.18
C GLN A 235 -1.69 13.53 -1.44
N ALA A 236 -2.70 14.40 -1.30
CA ALA A 236 -3.34 15.07 -2.42
C ALA A 236 -2.34 16.01 -3.13
N LEU A 237 -1.56 16.79 -2.38
CA LEU A 237 -0.53 17.68 -2.94
C LEU A 237 0.57 16.91 -3.68
N ILE A 238 1.05 15.80 -3.11
CA ILE A 238 2.05 14.95 -3.79
C ILE A 238 1.44 14.27 -5.01
N GLY A 239 0.15 13.89 -4.93
CA GLY A 239 -0.59 13.32 -6.05
C GLY A 239 -0.70 14.28 -7.23
N ASP A 240 -0.96 15.56 -6.98
CA ASP A 240 -0.96 16.62 -7.97
C ASP A 240 0.40 16.74 -8.67
N GLN A 241 1.47 16.87 -7.91
CA GLN A 241 2.84 16.94 -8.46
C GLN A 241 3.22 15.66 -9.23
N HIS A 242 2.75 14.49 -8.79
CA HIS A 242 2.92 13.23 -9.52
C HIS A 242 2.15 13.24 -10.87
N GLY A 243 0.95 13.83 -10.89
CA GLY A 243 0.17 14.04 -12.11
C GLY A 243 0.91 14.89 -13.14
N ILE A 244 1.49 16.03 -12.72
CA ILE A 244 2.29 16.92 -13.57
C ILE A 244 3.53 16.19 -14.11
N ASN A 245 4.24 15.44 -13.27
CA ASN A 245 5.37 14.61 -13.71
C ASN A 245 4.93 13.56 -14.74
N THR A 246 3.75 12.95 -14.53
CA THR A 246 3.19 11.98 -15.48
C THR A 246 2.80 12.63 -16.80
N LEU A 247 2.23 13.82 -16.79
CA LEU A 247 1.93 14.58 -18.01
C LEU A 247 3.20 14.83 -18.85
N LYS A 248 4.30 15.19 -18.18
CA LYS A 248 5.58 15.45 -18.84
C LYS A 248 6.20 14.20 -19.49
N HIS A 249 6.14 13.05 -18.82
CA HIS A 249 6.88 11.86 -19.22
C HIS A 249 6.03 10.77 -19.88
N GLN A 250 4.72 10.75 -19.61
CA GLN A 250 3.77 9.74 -20.11
C GLN A 250 2.41 10.41 -20.47
N PRO A 251 2.38 11.34 -21.42
CA PRO A 251 1.19 12.15 -21.71
C PRO A 251 -0.01 11.31 -22.18
N ALA A 252 0.19 10.21 -22.91
CA ALA A 252 -0.89 9.28 -23.26
C ALA A 252 -1.59 8.67 -22.04
N LYS A 253 -0.85 8.44 -20.94
CA LYS A 253 -1.42 7.98 -19.66
C LYS A 253 -2.35 9.04 -19.08
N ILE A 254 -1.98 10.31 -19.10
CA ILE A 254 -2.84 11.42 -18.63
C ILE A 254 -4.10 11.51 -19.47
N ALA A 255 -3.99 11.45 -20.81
CA ALA A 255 -5.15 11.43 -21.69
C ALA A 255 -6.11 10.26 -21.36
N ALA A 256 -5.57 9.08 -21.05
CA ALA A 256 -6.36 7.92 -20.63
C ALA A 256 -7.00 8.12 -19.23
N ILE A 257 -6.27 8.70 -18.27
CA ILE A 257 -6.77 9.06 -16.93
C ILE A 257 -7.95 10.02 -17.05
N GLU A 258 -7.85 11.02 -17.92
CA GLU A 258 -8.88 12.04 -18.07
C GLU A 258 -9.97 11.65 -19.06
N GLY A 259 -9.81 10.54 -19.80
CA GLY A 259 -10.76 10.10 -20.83
C GLY A 259 -10.84 11.12 -21.98
N LEU A 260 -9.72 11.74 -22.32
CA LEU A 260 -9.60 12.74 -23.40
C LEU A 260 -9.25 12.04 -24.70
N TRP A 261 -10.10 12.17 -25.70
CA TRP A 261 -9.88 11.59 -27.03
C TRP A 261 -9.33 12.60 -28.03
N GLU A 262 -9.83 13.82 -27.98
CA GLU A 262 -9.38 14.93 -28.82
C GLU A 262 -8.54 15.92 -27.99
N THR A 263 -7.64 16.63 -28.65
CA THR A 263 -6.95 17.78 -28.06
C THR A 263 -7.87 18.99 -28.15
N GLU A 264 -8.31 19.48 -26.98
CA GLU A 264 -9.18 20.67 -26.92
C GLU A 264 -8.31 21.94 -26.81
N THR A 265 -8.45 22.87 -27.77
CA THR A 265 -7.77 24.16 -27.77
C THR A 265 -8.50 25.15 -26.87
N GLY A 266 -7.75 26.01 -26.15
CA GLY A 266 -8.33 27.04 -25.28
C GLY A 266 -8.75 26.55 -23.88
N GLY A 267 -8.24 25.41 -23.45
CA GLY A 267 -8.42 24.87 -22.10
C GLY A 267 -9.14 23.53 -22.05
N THR A 268 -8.47 22.55 -21.48
CA THR A 268 -8.96 21.17 -21.36
C THR A 268 -9.92 21.02 -20.17
N PRO A 269 -11.13 20.50 -20.36
CA PRO A 269 -12.06 20.24 -19.25
C PRO A 269 -11.61 19.05 -18.43
N LEU A 270 -12.05 18.99 -17.17
CA LEU A 270 -11.97 17.81 -16.35
C LEU A 270 -13.26 16.97 -16.52
N ASN A 271 -13.11 15.73 -16.95
CA ASN A 271 -14.22 14.76 -16.94
C ASN A 271 -14.39 14.21 -15.51
N LEU A 272 -15.30 14.76 -14.71
CA LEU A 272 -15.59 14.26 -13.37
C LEU A 272 -16.16 12.84 -13.40
N PHE A 273 -17.03 12.59 -14.35
CA PHE A 273 -17.70 11.32 -14.59
C PHE A 273 -17.75 11.07 -16.10
N GLY A 274 -17.80 9.81 -16.49
CA GLY A 274 -17.92 9.41 -17.90
C GLY A 274 -17.62 7.93 -18.07
N ILE A 275 -17.94 7.40 -19.23
CA ILE A 275 -17.64 6.01 -19.62
C ILE A 275 -16.79 6.06 -20.88
N PRO A 276 -15.45 6.03 -20.76
CA PRO A 276 -14.59 5.94 -21.93
C PRO A 276 -14.87 4.66 -22.71
N ASP A 277 -15.10 4.81 -24.01
CA ASP A 277 -15.36 3.72 -24.93
C ASP A 277 -14.16 3.64 -25.91
N MET A 278 -13.37 2.57 -25.77
CA MET A 278 -12.17 2.35 -26.58
C MET A 278 -12.47 2.06 -28.07
N GLN A 279 -13.66 1.53 -28.36
CA GLN A 279 -14.05 1.21 -29.75
C GLN A 279 -14.62 2.44 -30.46
N ALA A 280 -15.46 3.20 -29.75
CA ALA A 280 -16.05 4.43 -30.29
C ALA A 280 -15.10 5.64 -30.21
N GLU A 281 -13.96 5.48 -29.54
CA GLU A 281 -12.97 6.56 -29.31
C GLU A 281 -13.60 7.83 -28.75
N THR A 282 -14.48 7.66 -27.74
CA THR A 282 -15.19 8.76 -27.10
C THR A 282 -15.46 8.44 -25.63
N THR A 283 -15.75 9.48 -24.84
CA THR A 283 -16.21 9.32 -23.45
C THR A 283 -17.71 9.61 -23.38
N ARG A 284 -18.50 8.55 -23.21
CA ARG A 284 -19.97 8.65 -23.15
C ARG A 284 -20.41 9.21 -21.80
N TYR A 285 -21.52 9.94 -21.80
CA TYR A 285 -22.14 10.52 -20.59
C TYR A 285 -21.17 11.37 -19.75
N ALA A 286 -20.24 12.07 -20.42
CA ALA A 286 -19.23 12.86 -19.74
C ALA A 286 -19.84 14.07 -19.01
N VAL A 287 -19.58 14.17 -17.71
CA VAL A 287 -19.83 15.37 -16.91
C VAL A 287 -18.53 16.17 -16.88
N LYS A 288 -18.47 17.23 -17.69
CA LYS A 288 -17.27 18.04 -17.88
C LYS A 288 -17.31 19.31 -17.04
N VAL A 289 -16.21 19.64 -16.38
CA VAL A 289 -15.98 20.96 -15.77
C VAL A 289 -14.98 21.70 -16.64
N PRO A 290 -15.40 22.78 -17.31
CA PRO A 290 -14.54 23.54 -18.25
C PRO A 290 -13.25 24.02 -17.56
N HIS A 291 -12.13 24.02 -18.27
CA HIS A 291 -10.81 24.52 -17.86
C HIS A 291 -10.18 23.84 -16.63
N LEU A 292 -10.94 23.04 -15.85
CA LEU A 292 -10.43 22.47 -14.61
C LEU A 292 -9.33 21.41 -14.84
N GLY A 293 -9.37 20.70 -15.96
CA GLY A 293 -8.29 19.79 -16.37
C GLY A 293 -6.97 20.53 -16.61
N SER A 294 -7.03 21.62 -17.37
CA SER A 294 -5.88 22.50 -17.59
C SER A 294 -5.35 23.09 -16.30
N LEU A 295 -6.23 23.63 -15.45
CA LEU A 295 -5.83 24.25 -14.19
C LEU A 295 -5.09 23.27 -13.25
N ILE A 296 -5.56 22.02 -13.15
CA ILE A 296 -4.93 21.00 -12.29
C ILE A 296 -3.62 20.50 -12.91
N LEU A 297 -3.60 20.16 -14.20
CA LEU A 297 -2.47 19.44 -14.80
C LEU A 297 -1.39 20.34 -15.37
N THR A 298 -1.72 21.59 -15.75
CA THR A 298 -0.76 22.53 -16.33
C THR A 298 -0.55 23.78 -15.48
N HIS A 299 -1.34 23.97 -14.42
CA HIS A 299 -1.40 25.18 -13.60
C HIS A 299 -1.67 26.45 -14.44
N SER A 300 -2.30 26.27 -15.59
CA SER A 300 -2.70 27.34 -16.51
C SER A 300 -4.18 27.18 -16.87
N TRP A 301 -4.89 28.29 -17.07
CA TRP A 301 -6.31 28.27 -17.43
C TRP A 301 -6.56 27.67 -18.81
N ASP A 302 -5.66 27.95 -19.76
CA ASP A 302 -5.77 27.58 -21.17
C ASP A 302 -4.75 26.51 -21.60
N GLY A 303 -4.14 25.80 -20.63
CA GLY A 303 -3.14 24.77 -20.92
C GLY A 303 -3.74 23.62 -21.72
N GLU A 304 -3.06 23.19 -22.77
CA GLU A 304 -3.49 22.11 -23.64
C GLU A 304 -2.99 20.75 -23.13
N ILE A 305 -3.87 19.74 -23.18
CA ILE A 305 -3.55 18.35 -22.92
C ILE A 305 -3.90 17.56 -24.17
N ARG A 306 -2.91 16.84 -24.70
CA ARG A 306 -3.08 16.02 -25.91
C ARG A 306 -4.09 14.91 -25.69
N GLY A 307 -5.02 14.74 -26.62
CA GLY A 307 -5.98 13.65 -26.64
C GLY A 307 -5.38 12.31 -27.05
N LEU A 308 -6.06 11.20 -26.75
CA LEU A 308 -5.60 9.84 -27.07
C LEU A 308 -5.45 9.62 -28.59
N LYS A 309 -6.22 10.32 -29.44
CA LYS A 309 -6.14 10.17 -30.89
C LYS A 309 -4.83 10.66 -31.49
N GLU A 310 -4.05 11.45 -30.78
CA GLU A 310 -2.70 11.86 -31.22
C GLU A 310 -1.66 10.74 -31.08
N TYR A 311 -1.99 9.66 -30.42
CA TYR A 311 -1.12 8.49 -30.24
C TYR A 311 -1.59 7.33 -31.12
N PRO A 312 -0.67 6.50 -31.66
CA PRO A 312 -1.04 5.30 -32.37
C PRO A 312 -1.96 4.39 -31.53
N PRO A 313 -3.00 3.77 -32.11
CA PRO A 313 -3.96 2.94 -31.36
C PRO A 313 -3.30 1.86 -30.50
N GLU A 314 -2.21 1.25 -31.01
CA GLU A 314 -1.41 0.22 -30.35
C GLU A 314 -0.60 0.73 -29.13
N ASP A 315 -0.44 2.05 -28.98
CA ASP A 315 0.29 2.69 -27.87
C ASP A 315 -0.65 3.33 -26.83
N ARG A 316 -1.96 3.23 -27.06
CA ARG A 316 -2.94 3.81 -26.15
C ARG A 316 -3.23 2.91 -24.95
N PRO A 317 -3.11 3.42 -23.73
CA PRO A 317 -3.60 2.70 -22.55
C PRO A 317 -5.11 2.49 -22.60
N ASN A 318 -5.61 1.46 -21.92
CA ASN A 318 -7.06 1.25 -21.80
C ASN A 318 -7.68 2.34 -20.92
N SER A 319 -8.25 3.35 -21.56
CA SER A 319 -8.83 4.52 -20.87
C SER A 319 -9.97 4.12 -19.93
N THR A 320 -10.79 3.13 -20.25
CA THR A 320 -11.91 2.70 -19.38
C THR A 320 -11.40 2.25 -18.00
N VAL A 321 -10.35 1.42 -17.98
CA VAL A 321 -9.75 0.90 -16.74
C VAL A 321 -9.04 2.03 -15.97
N VAL A 322 -8.22 2.81 -16.68
CA VAL A 322 -7.37 3.85 -16.07
C VAL A 322 -8.21 5.00 -15.52
N PHE A 323 -9.23 5.44 -16.26
CA PHE A 323 -10.16 6.49 -15.86
C PHE A 323 -10.87 6.15 -14.53
N TRP A 324 -11.48 4.96 -14.45
CA TRP A 324 -12.24 4.59 -13.27
C TRP A 324 -11.36 4.29 -12.06
N SER A 325 -10.23 3.64 -12.26
CA SER A 325 -9.30 3.39 -11.15
C SER A 325 -8.79 4.69 -10.55
N PHE A 326 -8.47 5.70 -11.37
CA PHE A 326 -8.05 7.01 -10.90
C PHE A 326 -9.17 7.72 -10.10
N ARG A 327 -10.42 7.72 -10.60
CA ARG A 327 -11.56 8.36 -9.90
C ARG A 327 -11.87 7.69 -8.57
N ILE A 328 -11.76 6.37 -8.49
CA ILE A 328 -11.92 5.63 -7.21
C ILE A 328 -10.82 6.06 -6.23
N MET A 329 -9.56 6.08 -6.67
CA MET A 329 -8.43 6.49 -5.83
C MET A 329 -8.63 7.90 -5.28
N VAL A 330 -8.90 8.87 -6.15
CA VAL A 330 -9.03 10.29 -5.78
C VAL A 330 -10.31 10.54 -4.95
N GLY A 331 -11.43 9.94 -5.33
CA GLY A 331 -12.69 10.06 -4.58
C GLY A 331 -12.58 9.55 -3.15
N LEU A 332 -11.93 8.40 -2.95
CA LEU A 332 -11.63 7.88 -1.61
C LEU A 332 -10.63 8.78 -0.87
N GLY A 333 -9.65 9.35 -1.57
CA GLY A 333 -8.71 10.32 -0.99
C GLY A 333 -9.43 11.55 -0.41
N PHE A 334 -10.37 12.13 -1.14
CA PHE A 334 -11.22 13.22 -0.62
C PHE A 334 -12.09 12.78 0.55
N ALA A 335 -12.63 11.55 0.53
CA ALA A 335 -13.37 11.01 1.67
C ALA A 335 -12.49 10.87 2.93
N MET A 336 -11.20 10.52 2.77
CA MET A 336 -10.23 10.47 3.88
C MET A 336 -9.92 11.87 4.44
N ILE A 337 -9.79 12.88 3.58
CA ILE A 337 -9.67 14.29 4.01
C ILE A 337 -10.92 14.71 4.77
N GLY A 338 -12.11 14.37 4.25
CA GLY A 338 -13.39 14.63 4.92
C GLY A 338 -13.50 13.97 6.29
N LEU A 339 -13.08 12.69 6.41
CA LEU A 339 -13.01 11.97 7.69
C LEU A 339 -12.13 12.71 8.70
N ALA A 340 -10.95 13.13 8.27
CA ALA A 340 -9.99 13.83 9.13
C ALA A 340 -10.51 15.23 9.55
N ALA A 341 -11.13 15.96 8.64
CA ALA A 341 -11.73 17.27 8.93
C ALA A 341 -12.89 17.15 9.92
N ILE A 342 -13.80 16.18 9.73
CA ILE A 342 -14.90 15.91 10.67
C ILE A 342 -14.35 15.50 12.04
N ALA A 343 -13.29 14.68 12.09
CA ALA A 343 -12.64 14.30 13.34
C ALA A 343 -12.09 15.52 14.08
N TRP A 344 -11.45 16.45 13.38
CA TRP A 344 -10.93 17.70 13.94
C TRP A 344 -12.04 18.58 14.49
N LEU A 345 -13.16 18.75 13.76
CA LEU A 345 -14.33 19.52 14.21
C LEU A 345 -14.98 18.90 15.46
N LEU A 346 -15.17 17.58 15.47
CA LEU A 346 -15.73 16.87 16.61
C LEU A 346 -14.82 16.95 17.84
N ARG A 347 -13.51 16.92 17.63
CA ARG A 347 -12.52 17.11 18.71
C ARG A 347 -12.63 18.49 19.33
N ARG A 348 -12.73 19.55 18.52
CA ARG A 348 -12.93 20.93 19.03
C ARG A 348 -14.23 21.06 19.84
N ARG A 349 -15.25 20.31 19.48
CA ARG A 349 -16.55 20.28 20.18
C ARG A 349 -16.58 19.29 21.37
N GLY A 350 -15.49 18.63 21.72
CA GLY A 350 -15.44 17.63 22.79
C GLY A 350 -16.20 16.33 22.51
N ARG A 351 -16.74 16.12 21.29
CA ARG A 351 -17.67 15.03 20.93
C ARG A 351 -17.04 13.89 20.15
N LEU A 352 -15.72 13.87 19.96
CA LEU A 352 -15.01 12.88 19.14
C LEU A 352 -15.31 11.42 19.53
N TYR A 353 -15.37 11.15 20.83
CA TYR A 353 -15.58 9.80 21.35
C TYR A 353 -17.05 9.46 21.62
N GLU A 354 -17.97 10.37 21.34
CA GLU A 354 -19.40 10.23 21.64
C GLU A 354 -20.24 10.02 20.37
N SER A 355 -19.78 10.58 19.26
CA SER A 355 -20.51 10.56 17.99
C SER A 355 -20.51 9.17 17.35
N LYS A 356 -21.57 8.40 17.59
CA LYS A 356 -21.76 7.05 16.99
C LYS A 356 -21.78 7.10 15.46
N GLY A 357 -22.36 8.15 14.86
CA GLY A 357 -22.38 8.33 13.40
C GLY A 357 -20.98 8.46 12.83
N PHE A 358 -20.13 9.27 13.46
CA PHE A 358 -18.74 9.42 13.08
C PHE A 358 -17.94 8.12 13.27
N GLN A 359 -18.15 7.40 14.37
CA GLN A 359 -17.49 6.11 14.62
C GLN A 359 -17.87 5.07 13.54
N ARG A 360 -19.14 5.02 13.11
CA ARG A 360 -19.57 4.15 11.99
C ARG A 360 -18.88 4.57 10.69
N PHE A 361 -18.79 5.86 10.40
CA PHE A 361 -18.09 6.35 9.23
C PHE A 361 -16.60 5.98 9.28
N ALA A 362 -15.92 6.19 10.40
CA ALA A 362 -14.51 5.80 10.58
C ALA A 362 -14.31 4.28 10.43
N LEU A 363 -15.27 3.46 10.90
CA LEU A 363 -15.23 2.01 10.71
C LEU A 363 -15.36 1.63 9.24
N LEU A 364 -16.30 2.23 8.52
CA LEU A 364 -16.52 2.01 7.08
C LEU A 364 -15.29 2.41 6.26
N MET A 365 -14.60 3.47 6.67
CA MET A 365 -13.38 3.94 6.01
C MET A 365 -12.17 3.01 6.20
N GLY A 366 -12.22 2.04 7.13
CA GLY A 366 -11.11 1.12 7.40
C GLY A 366 -10.53 0.42 6.16
N PRO A 367 -11.32 -0.25 5.32
CA PRO A 367 -10.82 -0.93 4.13
C PRO A 367 -10.53 0.02 2.96
N THR A 368 -10.99 1.27 2.98
CA THR A 368 -10.91 2.18 1.82
C THR A 368 -9.47 2.58 1.48
N GLY A 369 -8.56 2.54 2.46
CA GLY A 369 -7.14 2.76 2.22
C GLY A 369 -6.55 1.73 1.27
N PHE A 370 -6.89 0.46 1.45
CA PHE A 370 -6.46 -0.62 0.55
C PHE A 370 -7.09 -0.50 -0.84
N VAL A 371 -8.38 -0.16 -0.90
CA VAL A 371 -9.08 0.03 -2.19
C VAL A 371 -8.45 1.18 -2.97
N SER A 372 -8.20 2.33 -2.32
CA SER A 372 -7.56 3.49 -2.94
C SER A 372 -6.13 3.16 -3.40
N LEU A 373 -5.38 2.42 -2.59
CA LEU A 373 -4.02 1.97 -2.91
C LEU A 373 -3.99 1.09 -4.16
N LEU A 374 -4.85 0.07 -4.22
CA LEU A 374 -4.95 -0.83 -5.37
C LEU A 374 -5.44 -0.09 -6.62
N ALA A 375 -6.41 0.81 -6.48
CA ALA A 375 -6.87 1.65 -7.58
C ALA A 375 -5.74 2.53 -8.13
N GLY A 376 -4.89 3.09 -7.26
CA GLY A 376 -3.69 3.83 -7.65
C GLY A 376 -2.67 2.98 -8.42
N TRP A 377 -2.45 1.74 -7.98
CA TRP A 377 -1.58 0.80 -8.71
C TRP A 377 -2.16 0.40 -10.06
N VAL A 378 -3.46 0.12 -10.15
CA VAL A 378 -4.13 -0.12 -11.42
C VAL A 378 -3.98 1.08 -12.37
N THR A 379 -4.21 2.30 -11.88
CA THR A 379 -4.00 3.53 -12.66
C THR A 379 -2.58 3.62 -13.20
N THR A 380 -1.60 3.33 -12.35
CA THR A 380 -0.18 3.41 -12.69
C THR A 380 0.24 2.37 -13.73
N GLU A 381 -0.10 1.10 -13.50
CA GLU A 381 0.41 -0.02 -14.29
C GLU A 381 -0.44 -0.32 -15.53
N ALA A 382 -1.76 -0.20 -15.45
CA ALA A 382 -2.61 -0.25 -16.64
C ALA A 382 -2.41 0.98 -17.53
N GLY A 383 -2.16 2.16 -16.93
CA GLY A 383 -1.83 3.39 -17.66
C GLY A 383 -0.46 3.38 -18.33
N ARG A 384 0.45 2.47 -17.97
CA ARG A 384 1.72 2.27 -18.70
C ARG A 384 1.57 1.36 -19.90
N GLN A 385 0.56 0.53 -19.97
CA GLN A 385 0.37 -0.39 -21.07
C GLN A 385 0.25 0.38 -22.42
N PRO A 386 0.78 -0.20 -23.50
CA PRO A 386 1.24 -1.60 -23.66
C PRO A 386 2.72 -1.84 -23.27
N TRP A 387 3.36 -0.96 -22.55
CA TRP A 387 4.77 -1.04 -22.20
C TRP A 387 4.99 -1.72 -20.86
N VAL A 388 5.98 -2.61 -20.76
CA VAL A 388 6.52 -3.10 -19.47
C VAL A 388 7.68 -2.22 -18.99
N VAL A 389 8.53 -1.75 -19.92
CA VAL A 389 9.48 -0.64 -19.72
C VAL A 389 9.10 0.43 -20.73
N TYR A 390 8.67 1.59 -20.25
CA TYR A 390 8.04 2.61 -21.07
C TYR A 390 8.93 3.08 -22.23
N GLY A 391 8.41 2.99 -23.45
CA GLY A 391 9.12 3.35 -24.69
C GLY A 391 10.24 2.39 -25.11
N VAL A 392 10.54 1.35 -24.33
CA VAL A 392 11.69 0.47 -24.53
C VAL A 392 11.28 -0.98 -24.80
N MET A 393 10.38 -1.54 -23.99
CA MET A 393 9.94 -2.93 -24.14
C MET A 393 8.43 -3.06 -23.96
N ARG A 394 7.76 -3.67 -24.94
CA ARG A 394 6.32 -3.94 -24.86
C ARG A 394 6.04 -5.17 -24.00
N THR A 395 4.88 -5.20 -23.35
CA THR A 395 4.45 -6.32 -22.48
C THR A 395 4.39 -7.65 -23.23
N ALA A 396 4.00 -7.64 -24.51
CA ALA A 396 3.97 -8.82 -25.35
C ALA A 396 5.36 -9.47 -25.57
N GLN A 397 6.43 -8.69 -25.51
CA GLN A 397 7.82 -9.16 -25.64
C GLN A 397 8.38 -9.71 -24.32
N ALA A 398 7.75 -9.36 -23.20
CA ALA A 398 8.24 -9.65 -21.87
C ALA A 398 7.81 -11.02 -21.34
N VAL A 399 6.73 -11.60 -21.92
CA VAL A 399 6.12 -12.85 -21.46
C VAL A 399 7.01 -14.06 -21.79
N SER A 400 6.95 -15.06 -20.91
CA SER A 400 7.60 -16.35 -21.13
C SER A 400 6.90 -17.15 -22.22
N PRO A 401 7.60 -18.03 -22.98
CA PRO A 401 7.03 -18.86 -24.01
C PRO A 401 6.25 -20.06 -23.43
N LEU A 402 5.20 -19.76 -22.67
CA LEU A 402 4.32 -20.74 -22.03
C LEU A 402 3.01 -20.90 -22.80
N SER A 403 2.40 -22.08 -22.76
CA SER A 403 1.06 -22.28 -23.31
C SER A 403 -0.02 -21.69 -22.37
N ALA A 404 -1.16 -21.30 -22.93
CA ALA A 404 -2.30 -20.82 -22.15
C ALA A 404 -2.77 -21.85 -21.10
N GLN A 405 -2.68 -23.14 -21.41
CA GLN A 405 -3.02 -24.22 -20.47
C GLN A 405 -2.08 -24.25 -19.25
N GLN A 406 -0.76 -24.12 -19.44
CA GLN A 406 0.22 -24.09 -18.34
C GLN A 406 -0.04 -22.90 -17.41
N VAL A 407 -0.27 -21.71 -17.99
CA VAL A 407 -0.57 -20.50 -17.20
C VAL A 407 -1.92 -20.64 -16.48
N SER A 408 -2.95 -21.21 -17.09
CA SER A 408 -4.25 -21.44 -16.46
C SER A 408 -4.16 -22.38 -15.25
N ILE A 409 -3.43 -23.49 -15.36
CA ILE A 409 -3.24 -24.44 -14.25
C ILE A 409 -2.50 -23.73 -13.09
N SER A 410 -1.41 -23.04 -13.41
CA SER A 410 -0.65 -22.25 -12.44
C SER A 410 -1.55 -21.21 -11.76
N MET A 411 -2.33 -20.45 -12.52
CA MET A 411 -3.22 -19.42 -11.98
C MET A 411 -4.29 -20.01 -11.04
N MET A 412 -4.91 -21.15 -11.41
CA MET A 412 -5.87 -21.83 -10.52
C MET A 412 -5.21 -22.25 -9.20
N ALA A 413 -4.00 -22.82 -9.25
CA ALA A 413 -3.25 -23.18 -8.04
C ALA A 413 -2.97 -21.94 -7.17
N PHE A 414 -2.54 -20.84 -7.75
CA PHE A 414 -2.33 -19.58 -7.02
C PHE A 414 -3.62 -19.09 -6.37
N VAL A 415 -4.73 -19.05 -7.10
CA VAL A 415 -6.02 -18.60 -6.54
C VAL A 415 -6.38 -19.42 -5.30
N VAL A 416 -6.33 -20.77 -5.39
CA VAL A 416 -6.68 -21.65 -4.27
C VAL A 416 -5.73 -21.41 -3.07
N VAL A 417 -4.41 -21.45 -3.29
CA VAL A 417 -3.41 -21.30 -2.23
C VAL A 417 -3.51 -19.91 -1.59
N TYR A 418 -3.68 -18.86 -2.38
CA TYR A 418 -3.79 -17.49 -1.87
C TYR A 418 -5.04 -17.29 -1.01
N PHE A 419 -6.20 -17.79 -1.45
CA PHE A 419 -7.41 -17.69 -0.63
C PHE A 419 -7.29 -18.48 0.68
N LEU A 420 -6.65 -19.63 0.68
CA LEU A 420 -6.43 -20.41 1.90
C LEU A 420 -5.45 -19.72 2.84
N VAL A 421 -4.26 -19.35 2.36
CA VAL A 421 -3.19 -18.78 3.20
C VAL A 421 -3.54 -17.37 3.64
N PHE A 422 -3.81 -16.47 2.68
CA PHE A 422 -4.07 -15.07 2.98
C PHE A 422 -5.46 -14.84 3.58
N GLY A 423 -6.46 -15.63 3.18
CA GLY A 423 -7.78 -15.62 3.80
C GLY A 423 -7.72 -15.98 5.28
N THR A 424 -6.96 -17.01 5.64
CA THR A 424 -6.72 -17.39 7.04
C THR A 424 -5.99 -16.28 7.80
N GLY A 425 -4.95 -15.69 7.19
CA GLY A 425 -4.21 -14.59 7.80
C GLY A 425 -5.06 -13.35 8.04
N VAL A 426 -5.87 -12.94 7.06
CA VAL A 426 -6.82 -11.82 7.19
C VAL A 426 -7.87 -12.12 8.25
N TYR A 427 -8.44 -13.33 8.25
CA TYR A 427 -9.38 -13.75 9.29
C TYR A 427 -8.76 -13.63 10.69
N TYR A 428 -7.52 -14.09 10.85
CA TYR A 428 -6.83 -14.03 12.14
C TYR A 428 -6.54 -12.59 12.57
N MET A 429 -6.08 -11.73 11.65
CA MET A 429 -5.89 -10.30 11.95
C MET A 429 -7.20 -9.63 12.38
N LEU A 430 -8.30 -9.90 11.67
CA LEU A 430 -9.62 -9.37 12.03
C LEU A 430 -10.10 -9.90 13.38
N LYS A 431 -9.81 -11.16 13.73
CA LYS A 431 -10.10 -11.74 15.04
C LYS A 431 -9.33 -11.00 16.13
N LEU A 432 -8.02 -10.74 15.95
CA LEU A 432 -7.21 -9.95 16.86
C LEU A 432 -7.74 -8.52 17.01
N MET A 433 -8.04 -7.84 15.91
CA MET A 433 -8.59 -6.48 15.93
C MET A 433 -9.92 -6.40 16.68
N LYS A 434 -10.80 -7.40 16.50
CA LYS A 434 -12.08 -7.49 17.23
C LYS A 434 -11.91 -7.75 18.71
N ALA A 435 -10.92 -8.54 19.13
CA ALA A 435 -10.58 -8.77 20.52
C ALA A 435 -10.06 -7.48 21.19
N GLY A 436 -9.22 -6.73 20.47
CA GLY A 436 -8.67 -5.45 20.90
C GLY A 436 -7.51 -5.57 21.90
N PRO A 437 -6.93 -4.43 22.32
CA PRO A 437 -5.87 -4.42 23.32
C PRO A 437 -6.37 -4.94 24.67
N ALA A 438 -5.52 -5.64 25.41
CA ALA A 438 -5.84 -6.12 26.75
C ALA A 438 -6.29 -4.95 27.64
N LEU A 439 -7.24 -5.21 28.52
CA LEU A 439 -7.61 -4.21 29.54
C LEU A 439 -6.42 -4.05 30.48
N PRO A 440 -6.13 -2.82 30.98
CA PRO A 440 -5.16 -2.66 32.04
C PRO A 440 -5.57 -3.55 33.22
N HIS A 441 -4.64 -4.37 33.68
CA HIS A 441 -4.84 -5.10 34.91
C HIS A 441 -5.08 -4.08 36.02
N VAL A 442 -6.28 -3.95 36.51
CA VAL A 442 -6.53 -3.27 37.77
C VAL A 442 -5.98 -4.25 38.81
N PRO A 443 -4.95 -3.90 39.59
CA PRO A 443 -4.58 -4.74 40.71
C PRO A 443 -5.84 -4.84 41.57
N HIS A 444 -6.45 -6.03 41.66
CA HIS A 444 -7.31 -6.29 42.78
C HIS A 444 -6.42 -6.13 44.01
N ASP A 445 -6.86 -5.35 44.99
CA ASP A 445 -6.34 -5.39 46.34
C ASP A 445 -6.49 -6.84 46.79
N ASP A 446 -5.48 -7.64 46.50
CA ASP A 446 -5.34 -8.95 47.05
C ASP A 446 -5.09 -8.74 48.55
N LYS A 447 -6.18 -8.78 49.32
CA LYS A 447 -6.05 -9.11 50.72
C LYS A 447 -5.23 -10.41 50.76
N PRO A 448 -4.15 -10.49 51.55
CA PRO A 448 -3.32 -11.67 51.59
C PRO A 448 -4.20 -12.88 51.92
N ASP A 449 -4.35 -13.81 50.96
CA ASP A 449 -4.99 -15.10 51.21
C ASP A 449 -4.02 -15.89 52.09
N THR A 450 -4.37 -16.01 53.36
CA THR A 450 -3.58 -16.68 54.39
C THR A 450 -3.67 -18.21 54.31
N ARG A 451 -3.89 -18.78 53.14
CA ARG A 451 -3.84 -20.23 52.93
C ARG A 451 -2.44 -20.63 52.43
N PRO A 452 -1.77 -21.61 53.08
CA PRO A 452 -0.50 -22.12 52.59
C PRO A 452 -0.73 -22.93 51.31
N ASP A 453 -0.23 -22.40 50.19
CA ASP A 453 -0.28 -23.09 48.88
C ASP A 453 0.91 -24.08 48.79
N HIS A 454 0.61 -25.36 48.79
CA HIS A 454 1.56 -26.45 48.60
C HIS A 454 1.69 -26.93 47.13
N THR A 455 1.55 -26.08 46.17
CA THR A 455 1.81 -26.47 44.78
C THR A 455 2.80 -25.52 44.12
N ALA A 456 4.08 -25.93 44.11
CA ALA A 456 5.10 -25.28 43.26
C ALA A 456 4.70 -25.45 41.78
N ARG A 457 4.14 -24.40 41.16
CA ARG A 457 3.91 -24.38 39.73
C ARG A 457 5.24 -24.29 39.02
N ARG A 458 5.49 -25.20 38.07
CA ARG A 458 6.59 -25.09 37.09
C ARG A 458 6.42 -23.79 36.31
N PRO A 459 7.49 -23.07 35.99
CA PRO A 459 7.39 -21.90 35.10
C PRO A 459 6.92 -22.36 33.72
N MET A 460 5.77 -21.85 33.30
CA MET A 460 5.24 -22.10 31.95
C MET A 460 6.21 -21.53 30.90
N SER A 461 6.40 -22.23 29.78
CA SER A 461 7.16 -21.75 28.66
C SER A 461 6.44 -20.57 27.99
N ALA A 462 7.17 -19.65 27.37
CA ALA A 462 6.59 -18.49 26.69
C ALA A 462 5.58 -18.85 25.59
N VAL A 463 5.58 -20.11 25.14
CA VAL A 463 4.64 -20.67 24.16
C VAL A 463 3.31 -21.02 24.83
N GLU A 464 3.32 -21.51 26.07
CA GLU A 464 2.09 -21.83 26.83
C GLU A 464 1.34 -20.57 27.25
N GLU A 465 2.05 -19.50 27.64
CA GLU A 465 1.44 -18.18 27.90
C GLU A 465 0.76 -17.58 26.67
N LEU A 466 1.25 -17.87 25.47
CA LEU A 466 0.63 -17.44 24.20
C LEU A 466 -0.63 -18.26 23.86
N ILE A 467 -0.74 -19.50 24.32
CA ILE A 467 -1.89 -20.39 24.08
C ILE A 467 -3.02 -20.13 25.06
N GLU A 468 -2.74 -19.83 26.33
CA GLU A 468 -3.78 -19.50 27.30
C GLU A 468 -4.40 -18.11 27.15
N THR A 469 -3.80 -17.22 26.37
CA THR A 469 -4.34 -15.89 26.06
C THR A 469 -5.08 -15.80 24.72
N VAL A 470 -5.30 -16.94 24.03
CA VAL A 470 -6.17 -17.10 22.86
C VAL A 470 -7.51 -17.65 23.33
#